data_1a267fd6cbf2b61337552af55e7e636e
#
_entry.id   1a267fd6cbf2b61337552af55e7e636e
#
_cell.length_a   1.000
_cell.length_b   1.000
_cell.length_c   1.000
_cell.angle_alpha   90.00
_cell.angle_beta   90.00
_cell.angle_gamma   90.00
#
_symmetry.space_group_name_H-M   'P 1'
#
loop_
_entity.id
_entity.type
_entity.pdbx_description
1 polymer ?
#
loop_
_entity_poly.entity_id
_entity_poly.type
_entity_poly.pdbx_seq_one_letter_code
_entity_poly.pdbx_strand_id
1 'polypeptide(L)'
;MSYPHPRYLGATGEINATFRSASTAPDFVSTPVATSGATAGSGTAFHYLATTASSDGDFGLYRVDMGPEPSGPTTHFHRTMSESFFVLYGTLRLFDGERWIDGTAGDFLYVPPGGLHAFRNESGEPVSMLMLFTPGAPREAYFEGITELAGMDDEQRAEFFARHDSYFV
;
A
#
# COMPACT_ATOMS: atom_id res chain seq x y z
N MET A 1 10.57 -25.27 15.24
CA MET A 1 9.96 -23.94 15.45
C MET A 1 8.71 -24.14 16.30
N SER A 2 8.51 -23.36 17.36
CA SER A 2 7.32 -23.36 18.22
C SER A 2 6.44 -22.15 17.89
N TYR A 3 5.15 -22.25 18.19
CA TYR A 3 4.28 -21.10 18.13
C TYR A 3 4.72 -20.01 19.14
N PRO A 4 4.46 -18.71 18.86
CA PRO A 4 4.68 -17.65 19.84
C PRO A 4 3.82 -17.85 21.07
N HIS A 5 4.11 -17.12 22.14
CA HIS A 5 3.27 -17.16 23.34
C HIS A 5 1.84 -16.71 23.03
N PRO A 6 0.83 -17.33 23.69
CA PRO A 6 -0.56 -16.92 23.49
C PRO A 6 -0.76 -15.44 23.80
N ARG A 7 -1.44 -14.73 22.92
CA ARG A 7 -1.89 -13.34 23.14
C ARG A 7 -3.29 -13.26 23.76
N TYR A 8 -4.06 -14.31 23.62
CA TYR A 8 -5.38 -14.47 24.21
C TYR A 8 -5.34 -15.56 25.29
N LEU A 9 -5.75 -15.20 26.51
CA LEU A 9 -5.67 -16.07 27.70
C LEU A 9 -7.06 -16.49 28.20
N GLY A 10 -8.13 -16.16 27.49
CA GLY A 10 -9.49 -16.55 27.83
C GLY A 10 -9.71 -18.08 27.67
N ALA A 11 -10.63 -18.63 28.43
CA ALA A 11 -11.00 -20.05 28.36
C ALA A 11 -11.90 -20.37 27.15
N THR A 12 -12.59 -19.39 26.61
CA THR A 12 -13.51 -19.52 25.46
C THR A 12 -13.21 -18.41 24.46
N GLY A 13 -13.53 -18.62 23.18
CA GLY A 13 -13.40 -17.58 22.15
C GLY A 13 -14.38 -16.42 22.38
N GLU A 14 -14.14 -15.30 21.72
CA GLU A 14 -14.93 -14.07 21.77
C GLU A 14 -15.50 -13.74 20.40
N ILE A 15 -16.62 -13.00 20.41
CA ILE A 15 -17.24 -12.48 19.17
C ILE A 15 -16.61 -11.12 18.87
N ASN A 16 -15.43 -11.13 18.22
CA ASN A 16 -14.64 -9.93 17.93
C ASN A 16 -14.14 -9.88 16.47
N ALA A 17 -14.59 -10.81 15.61
CA ALA A 17 -14.21 -10.78 14.20
C ALA A 17 -14.87 -9.60 13.47
N THR A 18 -14.09 -8.91 12.64
CA THR A 18 -14.55 -7.80 11.80
C THR A 18 -14.67 -8.26 10.36
N PHE A 19 -15.83 -7.99 9.75
CA PHE A 19 -16.08 -8.25 8.32
C PHE A 19 -16.19 -6.94 7.55
N ARG A 20 -15.47 -6.84 6.42
CA ARG A 20 -15.60 -5.75 5.46
C ARG A 20 -16.08 -6.30 4.13
N SER A 21 -17.22 -5.82 3.64
CA SER A 21 -17.75 -6.21 2.34
C SER A 21 -16.88 -5.67 1.19
N ALA A 22 -16.72 -6.46 0.14
CA ALA A 22 -16.08 -6.01 -1.09
C ALA A 22 -16.82 -4.85 -1.78
N SER A 23 -18.13 -4.68 -1.50
CA SER A 23 -18.95 -3.58 -2.00
C SER A 23 -18.82 -2.29 -1.19
N THR A 24 -18.05 -2.29 -0.09
CA THR A 24 -17.77 -1.07 0.67
C THR A 24 -16.97 -0.10 -0.21
N ALA A 25 -17.40 1.16 -0.25
CA ALA A 25 -16.70 2.20 -0.99
C ALA A 25 -15.22 2.32 -0.55
N PRO A 26 -14.33 2.82 -1.42
CA PRO A 26 -12.96 3.17 -1.02
C PRO A 26 -12.97 4.15 0.17
N ASP A 27 -11.99 4.02 1.05
CA ASP A 27 -11.80 4.97 2.16
C ASP A 27 -11.15 6.26 1.67
N PHE A 28 -10.31 6.14 0.65
CA PHE A 28 -9.64 7.27 0.03
C PHE A 28 -9.50 7.07 -1.49
N VAL A 29 -9.63 8.14 -2.27
CA VAL A 29 -9.36 8.16 -3.71
C VAL A 29 -8.41 9.30 -4.02
N SER A 30 -7.21 8.95 -4.45
CA SER A 30 -6.25 9.88 -5.01
C SER A 30 -6.66 10.19 -6.45
N THR A 31 -7.04 11.44 -6.70
CA THR A 31 -7.24 11.90 -8.09
C THR A 31 -5.90 12.33 -8.65
N PRO A 32 -5.53 11.97 -9.89
CA PRO A 32 -4.37 12.55 -10.54
C PRO A 32 -4.49 14.07 -10.55
N VAL A 33 -3.42 14.78 -10.25
CA VAL A 33 -3.36 16.23 -10.53
C VAL A 33 -3.63 16.37 -12.04
N ALA A 34 -4.72 17.05 -12.38
CA ALA A 34 -5.20 17.15 -13.75
C ALA A 34 -4.13 17.77 -14.64
N THR A 35 -3.36 16.93 -15.32
CA THR A 35 -2.80 17.28 -16.61
C THR A 35 -3.96 17.24 -17.60
N SER A 36 -4.10 18.28 -18.43
CA SER A 36 -5.22 18.43 -19.35
C SER A 36 -5.45 17.14 -20.15
N GLY A 37 -6.56 16.44 -19.84
CA GLY A 37 -6.93 15.20 -20.52
C GLY A 37 -7.27 14.01 -19.59
N ALA A 38 -7.16 14.12 -18.26
CA ALA A 38 -7.54 13.05 -17.34
C ALA A 38 -9.06 12.81 -17.42
N THR A 39 -9.45 11.58 -17.78
CA THR A 39 -10.84 11.12 -17.75
C THR A 39 -11.28 10.84 -16.30
N ALA A 40 -12.54 11.09 -15.99
CA ALA A 40 -13.13 10.70 -14.72
C ALA A 40 -12.97 9.18 -14.52
N GLY A 41 -12.28 8.77 -13.43
CA GLY A 41 -11.97 7.36 -13.14
C GLY A 41 -10.49 6.98 -13.21
N SER A 42 -9.59 7.91 -13.55
CA SER A 42 -8.14 7.66 -13.67
C SER A 42 -7.35 7.74 -12.35
N GLY A 43 -8.02 7.77 -11.20
CA GLY A 43 -7.37 7.83 -9.89
C GLY A 43 -6.98 6.47 -9.33
N THR A 44 -6.26 6.51 -8.20
CA THR A 44 -5.98 5.32 -7.38
C THR A 44 -6.94 5.30 -6.19
N ALA A 45 -7.70 4.22 -6.03
CA ALA A 45 -8.60 4.02 -4.91
C ALA A 45 -7.95 3.13 -3.84
N PHE A 46 -8.01 3.55 -2.59
CA PHE A 46 -7.48 2.83 -1.44
C PHE A 46 -8.63 2.33 -0.56
N HIS A 47 -8.62 1.04 -0.25
CA HIS A 47 -9.54 0.40 0.67
C HIS A 47 -8.76 -0.08 1.89
N TYR A 48 -9.05 0.48 3.05
CA TYR A 48 -8.39 0.14 4.31
C TYR A 48 -9.03 -1.11 4.90
N LEU A 49 -8.54 -2.29 4.49
CA LEU A 49 -9.11 -3.58 4.90
C LEU A 49 -8.81 -3.87 6.37
N ALA A 50 -7.60 -3.56 6.81
CA ALA A 50 -7.19 -3.51 8.21
C ALA A 50 -6.15 -2.42 8.38
N THR A 51 -6.30 -1.61 9.42
CA THR A 51 -5.36 -0.56 9.80
C THR A 51 -4.54 -1.00 11.01
N THR A 52 -3.47 -0.29 11.32
CA THR A 52 -2.72 -0.48 12.57
C THR A 52 -3.64 -0.45 13.79
N ALA A 53 -4.61 0.47 13.81
CA ALA A 53 -5.56 0.59 14.93
C ALA A 53 -6.52 -0.59 15.01
N SER A 54 -6.98 -1.15 13.89
CA SER A 54 -7.93 -2.27 13.88
C SER A 54 -7.26 -3.63 14.10
N SER A 55 -5.95 -3.74 13.91
CA SER A 55 -5.15 -4.96 14.05
C SER A 55 -4.28 -4.98 15.31
N ASP A 56 -4.44 -4.00 16.20
CA ASP A 56 -3.60 -3.83 17.40
C ASP A 56 -2.09 -3.81 17.08
N GLY A 57 -1.73 -3.17 15.95
CA GLY A 57 -0.35 -3.03 15.51
C GLY A 57 0.25 -4.24 14.80
N ASP A 58 -0.49 -5.32 14.57
CA ASP A 58 0.06 -6.53 13.95
C ASP A 58 0.37 -6.34 12.47
N PHE A 59 -0.54 -5.71 11.75
CA PHE A 59 -0.38 -5.44 10.31
C PHE A 59 -1.28 -4.29 9.85
N GLY A 60 -0.94 -3.74 8.69
CA GLY A 60 -1.82 -2.91 7.87
C GLY A 60 -2.09 -3.63 6.55
N LEU A 61 -3.35 -3.79 6.15
CA LEU A 61 -3.75 -4.42 4.89
C LEU A 61 -4.63 -3.48 4.10
N TYR A 62 -4.21 -3.21 2.87
CA TYR A 62 -4.88 -2.29 1.97
C TYR A 62 -5.12 -2.96 0.62
N ARG A 63 -6.32 -2.79 0.05
CA ARG A 63 -6.52 -3.03 -1.38
C ARG A 63 -6.33 -1.71 -2.12
N VAL A 64 -5.54 -1.74 -3.16
CA VAL A 64 -5.22 -0.60 -4.01
C VAL A 64 -5.68 -0.90 -5.43
N ASP A 65 -6.65 -0.11 -5.89
CA ASP A 65 -7.19 -0.20 -7.25
C ASP A 65 -6.66 1.00 -8.05
N MET A 66 -5.79 0.73 -9.01
CA MET A 66 -5.13 1.74 -9.85
C MET A 66 -5.86 1.86 -11.19
N GLY A 67 -6.14 3.09 -11.62
CA GLY A 67 -6.65 3.36 -12.97
C GLY A 67 -5.63 3.04 -14.08
N PRO A 68 -6.03 3.14 -15.35
CA PRO A 68 -5.18 2.79 -16.50
C PRO A 68 -4.01 3.76 -16.73
N GLU A 69 -4.07 4.95 -16.13
CA GLU A 69 -3.01 5.96 -16.29
C GLU A 69 -1.73 5.54 -15.56
N PRO A 70 -0.54 5.81 -16.13
CA PRO A 70 0.73 5.48 -15.48
C PRO A 70 0.83 6.08 -14.09
N SER A 71 1.07 5.24 -13.08
CA SER A 71 1.15 5.65 -11.69
C SER A 71 2.00 4.68 -10.86
N GLY A 72 2.44 5.12 -9.70
CA GLY A 72 3.23 4.36 -8.74
C GLY A 72 4.46 5.15 -8.25
N PRO A 73 5.04 4.76 -7.10
CA PRO A 73 6.20 5.42 -6.51
C PRO A 73 7.48 5.11 -7.28
N THR A 74 8.48 5.99 -7.14
CA THR A 74 9.86 5.66 -7.50
C THR A 74 10.49 4.72 -6.50
N THR A 75 11.70 4.21 -6.79
CA THR A 75 12.43 3.27 -5.93
C THR A 75 12.64 3.86 -4.53
N HIS A 76 12.30 3.08 -3.52
CA HIS A 76 12.40 3.47 -2.11
C HIS A 76 12.56 2.24 -1.22
N PHE A 77 12.71 2.47 0.09
CA PHE A 77 12.75 1.44 1.12
C PHE A 77 12.11 1.93 2.41
N HIS A 78 11.77 0.99 3.29
CA HIS A 78 11.28 1.23 4.64
C HIS A 78 12.28 0.70 5.67
N ARG A 79 12.39 1.34 6.85
CA ARG A 79 13.32 0.92 7.91
C ARG A 79 12.66 0.09 8.99
N THR A 80 11.38 0.34 9.27
CA THR A 80 10.68 -0.21 10.44
C THR A 80 9.68 -1.30 10.11
N MET A 81 9.32 -1.44 8.83
CA MET A 81 8.31 -2.39 8.38
C MET A 81 8.75 -3.13 7.12
N SER A 82 8.24 -4.33 6.95
CA SER A 82 8.23 -5.03 5.66
C SER A 82 6.99 -4.62 4.86
N GLU A 83 7.09 -4.70 3.54
CA GLU A 83 5.95 -4.50 2.64
C GLU A 83 5.79 -5.72 1.74
N SER A 84 4.55 -6.10 1.47
CA SER A 84 4.27 -7.20 0.55
C SER A 84 3.18 -6.81 -0.42
N PHE A 85 3.29 -7.31 -1.63
CA PHE A 85 2.35 -7.08 -2.71
C PHE A 85 1.78 -8.41 -3.19
N PHE A 86 0.46 -8.47 -3.35
CA PHE A 86 -0.22 -9.58 -3.97
C PHE A 86 -1.13 -9.05 -5.07
N VAL A 87 -0.87 -9.42 -6.32
CA VAL A 87 -1.64 -8.95 -7.47
C VAL A 87 -2.98 -9.68 -7.52
N LEU A 88 -4.07 -8.92 -7.48
CA LEU A 88 -5.43 -9.44 -7.56
C LEU A 88 -5.94 -9.48 -9.00
N TYR A 89 -5.61 -8.45 -9.80
CA TYR A 89 -6.10 -8.28 -11.15
C TYR A 89 -5.15 -7.39 -11.97
N GLY A 90 -5.09 -7.64 -13.28
CA GLY A 90 -4.29 -6.86 -14.23
C GLY A 90 -2.80 -7.23 -14.21
N THR A 91 -1.97 -6.36 -14.79
CA THR A 91 -0.52 -6.51 -14.84
C THR A 91 0.15 -5.34 -14.12
N LEU A 92 0.83 -5.64 -13.03
CA LEU A 92 1.55 -4.67 -12.21
C LEU A 92 3.06 -4.86 -12.41
N ARG A 93 3.78 -3.78 -12.73
CA ARG A 93 5.24 -3.81 -12.74
C ARG A 93 5.78 -3.66 -11.32
N LEU A 94 6.54 -4.64 -10.87
CA LEU A 94 7.17 -4.73 -9.56
C LEU A 94 8.70 -4.66 -9.70
N PHE A 95 9.35 -3.82 -8.91
CA PHE A 95 10.80 -3.74 -8.80
C PHE A 95 11.26 -4.43 -7.52
N ASP A 96 12.13 -5.45 -7.64
CA ASP A 96 12.60 -6.28 -6.53
C ASP A 96 13.95 -5.82 -5.93
N GLY A 97 14.43 -4.66 -6.35
CA GLY A 97 15.73 -4.12 -5.98
C GLY A 97 16.82 -4.35 -7.04
N GLU A 98 16.60 -5.27 -7.98
CA GLU A 98 17.52 -5.58 -9.07
C GLU A 98 16.89 -5.39 -10.46
N ARG A 99 15.65 -5.80 -10.62
CA ARG A 99 14.95 -5.79 -11.91
C ARG A 99 13.47 -5.50 -11.77
N TRP A 100 12.88 -5.04 -12.86
CA TRP A 100 11.44 -4.92 -13.02
C TRP A 100 10.84 -6.24 -13.50
N ILE A 101 9.72 -6.63 -12.88
CA ILE A 101 8.99 -7.89 -13.13
C ILE A 101 7.55 -7.51 -13.43
N ASP A 102 6.98 -8.06 -14.48
CA ASP A 102 5.55 -7.91 -14.77
C ASP A 102 4.78 -8.99 -14.00
N GLY A 103 4.22 -8.58 -12.85
CA GLY A 103 3.41 -9.44 -12.00
C GLY A 103 1.96 -9.45 -12.46
N THR A 104 1.34 -10.63 -12.46
CA THR A 104 -0.05 -10.88 -12.82
C THR A 104 -0.84 -11.45 -11.65
N ALA A 105 -2.15 -11.62 -11.80
CA ALA A 105 -3.01 -12.12 -10.72
C ALA A 105 -2.47 -13.43 -10.11
N GLY A 106 -2.28 -13.43 -8.79
CA GLY A 106 -1.70 -14.51 -8.01
C GLY A 106 -0.21 -14.35 -7.71
N ASP A 107 0.50 -13.43 -8.38
CA ASP A 107 1.91 -13.17 -8.09
C ASP A 107 2.08 -12.39 -6.78
N PHE A 108 3.20 -12.68 -6.10
CA PHE A 108 3.52 -12.15 -4.78
C PHE A 108 4.96 -11.65 -4.71
N LEU A 109 5.16 -10.46 -4.15
CA LEU A 109 6.47 -9.91 -3.81
C LEU A 109 6.50 -9.60 -2.32
N TYR A 110 7.53 -10.10 -1.62
CA TYR A 110 7.84 -9.73 -0.23
C TYR A 110 9.11 -8.88 -0.20
N VAL A 111 9.03 -7.74 0.47
CA VAL A 111 10.13 -6.80 0.67
C VAL A 111 10.42 -6.68 2.17
N PRO A 112 11.59 -7.15 2.65
CA PRO A 112 11.98 -6.98 4.04
C PRO A 112 12.31 -5.51 4.36
N PRO A 113 12.38 -5.11 5.64
CA PRO A 113 12.90 -3.80 6.02
C PRO A 113 14.27 -3.56 5.36
N GLY A 114 14.45 -2.37 4.76
CA GLY A 114 15.65 -1.99 4.00
C GLY A 114 15.69 -2.48 2.55
N GLY A 115 14.75 -3.31 2.11
CA GLY A 115 14.66 -3.78 0.73
C GLY A 115 14.28 -2.67 -0.24
N LEU A 116 15.08 -2.46 -1.29
CA LEU A 116 14.75 -1.53 -2.37
C LEU A 116 13.61 -2.10 -3.21
N HIS A 117 12.58 -1.29 -3.43
CA HIS A 117 11.43 -1.70 -4.22
C HIS A 117 10.69 -0.53 -4.85
N ALA A 118 9.86 -0.84 -5.80
CA ALA A 118 8.88 0.08 -6.41
C ALA A 118 7.78 -0.75 -7.07
N PHE A 119 6.65 -0.11 -7.35
CA PHE A 119 5.62 -0.69 -8.21
C PHE A 119 5.08 0.38 -9.15
N ARG A 120 4.56 -0.06 -10.30
CA ARG A 120 3.96 0.84 -11.30
C ARG A 120 2.84 0.13 -12.06
N ASN A 121 1.75 0.87 -12.29
CA ASN A 121 0.86 0.52 -13.38
C ASN A 121 1.32 1.29 -14.63
N GLU A 122 1.85 0.60 -15.60
CA GLU A 122 2.23 1.11 -16.93
C GLU A 122 1.54 0.29 -18.04
N SER A 123 0.54 -0.53 -17.67
CA SER A 123 -0.12 -1.46 -18.60
C SER A 123 -1.13 -0.78 -19.53
N GLY A 124 -1.61 0.42 -19.19
CA GLY A 124 -2.72 1.07 -19.88
C GLY A 124 -4.10 0.49 -19.52
N GLU A 125 -4.14 -0.45 -18.58
CA GLU A 125 -5.35 -1.11 -18.08
C GLU A 125 -5.47 -0.98 -16.56
N PRO A 126 -6.66 -1.11 -15.96
CA PRO A 126 -6.79 -1.10 -14.51
C PRO A 126 -6.05 -2.27 -13.84
N VAL A 127 -5.49 -2.01 -12.67
CA VAL A 127 -4.78 -3.01 -11.84
C VAL A 127 -5.32 -2.96 -10.42
N SER A 128 -5.42 -4.13 -9.77
CA SER A 128 -5.76 -4.25 -8.36
C SER A 128 -4.75 -5.12 -7.62
N MET A 129 -4.34 -4.69 -6.43
CA MET A 129 -3.41 -5.42 -5.56
C MET A 129 -3.79 -5.30 -4.09
N LEU A 130 -3.29 -6.24 -3.29
CA LEU A 130 -3.17 -6.07 -1.84
C LEU A 130 -1.76 -5.56 -1.51
N MET A 131 -1.70 -4.63 -0.56
CA MET A 131 -0.48 -4.16 0.10
C MET A 131 -0.58 -4.52 1.58
N LEU A 132 0.40 -5.26 2.09
CA LEU A 132 0.49 -5.68 3.48
C LEU A 132 1.74 -5.08 4.11
N PHE A 133 1.59 -4.37 5.22
CA PHE A 133 2.68 -3.85 6.04
C PHE A 133 2.75 -4.59 7.37
N THR A 134 3.94 -5.09 7.74
CA THR A 134 4.17 -5.77 9.01
C THR A 134 5.52 -5.37 9.65
N PRO A 135 5.53 -5.04 10.97
CA PRO A 135 4.37 -4.80 11.82
C PRO A 135 3.48 -3.70 11.27
N GLY A 136 2.28 -3.50 11.83
CA GLY A 136 1.36 -2.48 11.36
C GLY A 136 1.95 -1.08 11.45
N ALA A 137 1.90 -0.35 10.35
CA ALA A 137 2.29 1.05 10.27
C ALA A 137 1.06 1.89 9.86
N PRO A 138 0.89 3.10 10.40
CA PRO A 138 -0.25 3.96 10.07
C PRO A 138 -0.06 4.59 8.68
N ARG A 139 -0.36 3.83 7.63
CA ARG A 139 -0.15 4.23 6.24
C ARG A 139 -1.25 5.14 5.68
N GLU A 140 -2.39 5.23 6.36
CA GLU A 140 -3.54 6.03 5.92
C GLU A 140 -3.14 7.50 5.70
N ALA A 141 -2.50 8.12 6.68
CA ALA A 141 -2.03 9.50 6.57
C ALA A 141 -0.96 9.70 5.47
N TYR A 142 -0.19 8.67 5.15
CA TYR A 142 0.72 8.71 4.01
C TYR A 142 -0.06 8.74 2.69
N PHE A 143 -1.01 7.83 2.49
CA PHE A 143 -1.80 7.77 1.25
C PHE A 143 -2.61 9.04 1.02
N GLU A 144 -3.17 9.61 2.07
CA GLU A 144 -3.92 10.87 2.01
C GLU A 144 -2.99 12.06 1.71
N GLY A 145 -1.85 12.13 2.39
CA GLY A 145 -0.90 13.25 2.29
C GLY A 145 -0.09 13.29 0.99
N ILE A 146 0.10 12.17 0.26
CA ILE A 146 0.82 12.19 -1.02
C ILE A 146 0.18 13.08 -2.08
N THR A 147 -1.11 13.37 -1.95
CA THR A 147 -1.83 14.29 -2.86
C THR A 147 -1.42 15.75 -2.67
N GLU A 148 -0.83 16.09 -1.54
CA GLU A 148 -0.41 17.44 -1.17
C GLU A 148 1.05 17.73 -1.54
N LEU A 149 1.82 16.72 -1.96
CA LEU A 149 3.26 16.83 -2.27
C LEU A 149 3.57 17.91 -3.30
N ALA A 150 2.67 18.17 -4.24
CA ALA A 150 2.86 19.19 -5.28
C ALA A 150 2.96 20.62 -4.70
N GLY A 151 2.35 20.85 -3.53
CA GLY A 151 2.39 22.14 -2.82
C GLY A 151 3.54 22.28 -1.82
N MET A 152 4.32 21.22 -1.59
CA MET A 152 5.41 21.18 -0.62
C MET A 152 6.74 21.56 -1.27
N ASP A 153 7.61 22.27 -0.54
CA ASP A 153 9.01 22.44 -0.90
C ASP A 153 9.83 21.15 -0.61
N ASP A 154 11.11 21.16 -0.97
CA ASP A 154 11.96 19.95 -0.85
C ASP A 154 12.18 19.52 0.61
N GLU A 155 12.28 20.46 1.56
CA GLU A 155 12.44 20.19 2.98
C GLU A 155 11.17 19.56 3.56
N GLN A 156 10.01 20.13 3.25
CA GLN A 156 8.70 19.62 3.65
C GLN A 156 8.44 18.21 3.11
N ARG A 157 8.80 17.95 1.83
CA ARG A 157 8.71 16.61 1.25
C ARG A 157 9.60 15.61 1.96
N ALA A 158 10.86 15.98 2.23
CA ALA A 158 11.81 15.12 2.93
C ALA A 158 11.31 14.79 4.34
N GLU A 159 10.78 15.77 5.08
CA GLU A 159 10.17 15.56 6.40
C GLU A 159 8.93 14.67 6.32
N PHE A 160 8.03 14.91 5.35
CA PHE A 160 6.85 14.08 5.14
C PHE A 160 7.23 12.63 4.90
N PHE A 161 8.16 12.35 3.99
CA PHE A 161 8.59 10.98 3.70
C PHE A 161 9.28 10.32 4.89
N ALA A 162 10.17 11.03 5.60
CA ALA A 162 10.85 10.49 6.77
C ALA A 162 9.86 10.15 7.90
N ARG A 163 8.85 11.00 8.13
CA ARG A 163 7.78 10.77 9.11
C ARG A 163 6.99 9.50 8.81
N HIS A 164 6.85 9.17 7.54
CA HIS A 164 6.12 8.00 7.08
C HIS A 164 7.02 6.80 6.72
N ASP A 165 8.27 6.78 7.24
CA ASP A 165 9.22 5.70 7.01
C ASP A 165 9.40 5.35 5.52
N SER A 166 9.45 6.36 4.64
CA SER A 166 9.62 6.18 3.20
C SER A 166 10.88 6.92 2.75
N TYR A 167 11.88 6.18 2.28
CA TYR A 167 13.20 6.69 1.89
C TYR A 167 13.43 6.43 0.41
N PHE A 168 13.32 7.49 -0.38
CA PHE A 168 13.51 7.45 -1.83
C PHE A 168 14.99 7.55 -2.21
N VAL A 169 15.40 6.84 -3.29
CA VAL A 169 16.75 6.78 -3.82
C VAL A 169 16.79 7.16 -5.31
#